data_11f487638d38dffbc65e226da599b387
#
_entry.id   11f487638d38dffbc65e226da599b387
#
_cell.length_a   1.000
_cell.length_b   1.000
_cell.length_c   1.000
_cell.angle_alpha   90.00
_cell.angle_beta   90.00
_cell.angle_gamma   90.00
#
_symmetry.space_group_name_H-M   'P 1'
#
loop_
_entity.id
_entity.type
_entity.pdbx_description
1 polymer ?
#
loop_
_entity_poly.entity_id
_entity_poly.type
_entity_poly.pdbx_seq_one_letter_code
_entity_poly.pdbx_strand_id
1 'polypeptide(L)'
;VTVHRTDVREHAKLARLVRGQDFLFNLAGQTSHMDSMTDPETDLEINGRAQLALLEACRKHNPGVRIVFASTRQIYGKPDYLPVDEKHPVRPVDVNGINKAAGEAFHLLYARVHGIRATALRLTNTIGPRMRIKDARQTFVGVWVRRLLEDEPIEVWGGEQRRDFSYVDDAVEAFLLAAANEAAVGEVFNLGGPPPVTLQALAELMIEENGGGAMVVREFPADRKKIDIGDYFADDRKIARLLGWKPRTDLRTALARTLDYYRRERRYYV
;
A
#
# COMPACT_ATOMS: atom_id res chain seq x y z
N VAL A 1 10.75 22.09 4.57
CA VAL A 1 10.16 21.23 3.53
C VAL A 1 9.64 22.11 2.42
N THR A 2 10.04 21.86 1.15
CA THR A 2 9.51 22.53 -0.01
C THR A 2 8.41 21.67 -0.64
N VAL A 3 7.23 22.23 -0.89
CA VAL A 3 6.10 21.51 -1.50
C VAL A 3 5.96 21.91 -2.96
N HIS A 4 6.02 20.92 -3.85
CA HIS A 4 5.78 21.09 -5.28
C HIS A 4 4.45 20.41 -5.65
N ARG A 5 3.47 21.20 -6.09
CA ARG A 5 2.22 20.64 -6.64
C ARG A 5 2.45 20.25 -8.09
N THR A 6 2.63 18.97 -8.33
CA THR A 6 2.94 18.42 -9.65
C THR A 6 2.30 17.05 -9.81
N ASP A 7 1.80 16.75 -10.99
CA ASP A 7 1.34 15.41 -11.34
C ASP A 7 2.54 14.57 -11.78
N VAL A 8 2.56 13.28 -11.40
CA VAL A 8 3.65 12.36 -11.80
C VAL A 8 3.75 12.14 -13.30
N ARG A 9 2.69 12.47 -14.04
CA ARG A 9 2.67 12.46 -15.52
C ARG A 9 3.38 13.66 -16.15
N GLU A 10 3.74 14.69 -15.37
CA GLU A 10 4.48 15.85 -15.85
C GLU A 10 5.98 15.58 -15.88
N HIS A 11 6.42 14.71 -16.80
CA HIS A 11 7.77 14.16 -16.86
C HIS A 11 8.89 15.21 -16.84
N ALA A 12 8.70 16.37 -17.52
CA ALA A 12 9.68 17.45 -17.53
C ALA A 12 9.87 18.09 -16.14
N LYS A 13 8.82 18.14 -15.32
CA LYS A 13 8.92 18.62 -13.93
C LYS A 13 9.61 17.59 -13.05
N LEU A 14 9.27 16.30 -13.19
CA LEU A 14 9.96 15.22 -12.48
C LEU A 14 11.46 15.23 -12.74
N ALA A 15 11.88 15.40 -14.00
CA ALA A 15 13.30 15.47 -14.38
C ALA A 15 14.07 16.60 -13.67
N ARG A 16 13.38 17.67 -13.27
CA ARG A 16 13.97 18.76 -12.46
C ARG A 16 13.99 18.41 -10.98
N LEU A 17 12.92 17.80 -10.47
CA LEU A 17 12.76 17.49 -9.04
C LEU A 17 13.69 16.39 -8.55
N VAL A 18 14.06 15.42 -9.40
CA VAL A 18 14.97 14.33 -9.02
C VAL A 18 16.42 14.77 -8.83
N ARG A 19 16.83 15.92 -9.37
CA ARG A 19 18.21 16.40 -9.30
C ARG A 19 18.63 16.73 -7.87
N GLY A 20 19.80 16.25 -7.45
CA GLY A 20 20.40 16.55 -6.16
C GLY A 20 19.67 15.93 -4.95
N GLN A 21 18.80 14.97 -5.19
CA GLN A 21 18.16 14.22 -4.10
C GLN A 21 19.02 13.00 -3.75
N ASP A 22 19.23 12.75 -2.45
CA ASP A 22 19.91 11.56 -1.95
C ASP A 22 18.95 10.36 -1.92
N PHE A 23 17.69 10.61 -1.54
CA PHE A 23 16.63 9.61 -1.41
C PHE A 23 15.37 10.04 -2.14
N LEU A 24 14.68 9.07 -2.72
CA LEU A 24 13.40 9.24 -3.37
C LEU A 24 12.41 8.17 -2.88
N PHE A 25 11.41 8.57 -2.10
CA PHE A 25 10.30 7.71 -1.70
C PHE A 25 9.19 7.84 -2.74
N ASN A 26 9.11 6.86 -3.63
CA ASN A 26 8.13 6.84 -4.72
C ASN A 26 6.81 6.24 -4.22
N LEU A 27 5.96 7.08 -3.66
CA LEU A 27 4.66 6.73 -3.10
C LEU A 27 3.51 7.12 -4.04
N ALA A 28 3.83 7.74 -5.18
CA ALA A 28 2.84 8.17 -6.13
C ALA A 28 2.19 6.97 -6.84
N GLY A 29 0.86 6.96 -6.86
CA GLY A 29 0.11 5.88 -7.50
C GLY A 29 -1.39 6.12 -7.44
N GLN A 30 -2.10 5.57 -8.41
CA GLN A 30 -3.54 5.32 -8.31
C GLN A 30 -3.72 4.03 -7.50
N THR A 31 -4.63 4.01 -6.54
CA THR A 31 -4.77 2.93 -5.55
C THR A 31 -6.13 2.22 -5.57
N SER A 32 -7.07 2.72 -6.38
CA SER A 32 -8.42 2.16 -6.47
C SER A 32 -8.46 1.01 -7.48
N HIS A 33 -8.71 -0.20 -7.02
CA HIS A 33 -8.91 -1.36 -7.87
C HIS A 33 -10.11 -1.20 -8.81
N MET A 34 -11.21 -0.65 -8.30
CA MET A 34 -12.43 -0.42 -9.11
C MET A 34 -12.21 0.66 -10.17
N ASP A 35 -11.58 1.80 -9.79
CA ASP A 35 -11.32 2.87 -10.75
C ASP A 35 -10.37 2.38 -11.87
N SER A 36 -9.41 1.49 -11.57
CA SER A 36 -8.52 0.91 -12.57
C SER A 36 -9.24 0.06 -13.63
N MET A 37 -10.37 -0.52 -13.27
CA MET A 37 -11.20 -1.31 -14.19
C MET A 37 -12.14 -0.43 -15.03
N THR A 38 -12.48 0.77 -14.55
CA THR A 38 -13.34 1.72 -15.26
C THR A 38 -12.56 2.75 -16.08
N ASP A 39 -11.35 3.09 -15.67
CA ASP A 39 -10.42 3.99 -16.37
C ASP A 39 -9.01 3.38 -16.36
N PRO A 40 -8.78 2.32 -17.16
CA PRO A 40 -7.51 1.60 -17.20
C PRO A 40 -6.37 2.45 -17.77
N GLU A 41 -6.65 3.41 -18.65
CA GLU A 41 -5.64 4.27 -19.26
C GLU A 41 -5.02 5.21 -18.24
N THR A 42 -5.82 5.86 -17.41
CA THR A 42 -5.32 6.70 -16.31
C THR A 42 -4.49 5.88 -15.32
N ASP A 43 -4.91 4.65 -14.99
CA ASP A 43 -4.11 3.78 -14.12
C ASP A 43 -2.76 3.41 -14.76
N LEU A 44 -2.74 3.05 -16.05
CA LEU A 44 -1.51 2.76 -16.80
C LEU A 44 -0.56 3.98 -16.85
N GLU A 45 -1.09 5.17 -17.11
CA GLU A 45 -0.29 6.40 -17.15
C GLU A 45 0.39 6.69 -15.79
N ILE A 46 -0.31 6.46 -14.67
CA ILE A 46 0.21 6.76 -13.33
C ILE A 46 1.08 5.61 -12.80
N ASN A 47 0.58 4.38 -12.83
CA ASN A 47 1.24 3.23 -12.20
C ASN A 47 2.25 2.51 -13.09
N GLY A 48 2.19 2.72 -14.42
CA GLY A 48 3.13 2.15 -15.40
C GLY A 48 4.05 3.21 -16.01
N ARG A 49 3.52 4.05 -16.90
CA ARG A 49 4.32 4.98 -17.70
C ARG A 49 5.06 6.03 -16.86
N ALA A 50 4.40 6.62 -15.87
CA ALA A 50 5.05 7.60 -14.99
C ALA A 50 6.21 6.97 -14.18
N GLN A 51 6.11 5.70 -13.81
CA GLN A 51 7.18 4.99 -13.11
C GLN A 51 8.43 4.84 -14.00
N LEU A 52 8.23 4.43 -15.25
CA LEU A 52 9.32 4.35 -16.22
C LEU A 52 9.94 5.73 -16.48
N ALA A 53 9.12 6.77 -16.65
CA ALA A 53 9.59 8.13 -16.86
C ALA A 53 10.41 8.67 -15.66
N LEU A 54 10.00 8.37 -14.43
CA LEU A 54 10.75 8.72 -13.22
C LEU A 54 12.13 8.05 -13.21
N LEU A 55 12.19 6.76 -13.50
CA LEU A 55 13.45 6.01 -13.55
C LEU A 55 14.38 6.53 -14.65
N GLU A 56 13.85 6.86 -15.83
CA GLU A 56 14.63 7.51 -16.91
C GLU A 56 15.14 8.90 -16.50
N ALA A 57 14.34 9.67 -15.76
CA ALA A 57 14.77 10.94 -15.20
C ALA A 57 15.91 10.76 -14.17
N CYS A 58 15.79 9.76 -13.28
CA CYS A 58 16.84 9.43 -12.32
C CYS A 58 18.12 8.99 -13.05
N ARG A 59 18.00 8.06 -14.01
CA ARG A 59 19.15 7.55 -14.78
C ARG A 59 19.92 8.67 -15.47
N LYS A 60 19.21 9.64 -16.05
CA LYS A 60 19.81 10.76 -16.83
C LYS A 60 20.34 11.89 -15.95
N HIS A 61 19.72 12.17 -14.83
CA HIS A 61 19.94 13.41 -14.08
C HIS A 61 20.40 13.19 -12.63
N ASN A 62 20.23 12.00 -12.09
CA ASN A 62 20.66 11.65 -10.73
C ASN A 62 20.84 10.12 -10.56
N PRO A 63 21.84 9.51 -11.22
CA PRO A 63 22.01 8.05 -11.22
C PRO A 63 22.40 7.50 -9.83
N GLY A 64 22.84 8.34 -8.90
CA GLY A 64 23.22 7.95 -7.54
C GLY A 64 22.07 7.92 -6.55
N VAL A 65 20.86 8.37 -6.93
CA VAL A 65 19.71 8.43 -6.02
C VAL A 65 19.30 7.04 -5.53
N ARG A 66 18.92 6.96 -4.26
CA ARG A 66 18.24 5.76 -3.73
C ARG A 66 16.73 5.91 -3.87
N ILE A 67 16.09 4.89 -4.42
CA ILE A 67 14.65 4.88 -4.65
C ILE A 67 14.02 3.75 -3.84
N VAL A 68 12.99 4.08 -3.04
CA VAL A 68 12.12 3.07 -2.42
C VAL A 68 10.73 3.22 -3.02
N PHE A 69 10.30 2.17 -3.73
CA PHE A 69 9.01 2.14 -4.43
C PHE A 69 7.93 1.47 -3.59
N ALA A 70 6.79 2.13 -3.43
CA ALA A 70 5.60 1.54 -2.84
C ALA A 70 4.91 0.62 -3.85
N SER A 71 5.22 -0.67 -3.78
CA SER A 71 4.49 -1.74 -4.46
C SER A 71 3.30 -2.22 -3.61
N THR A 72 2.66 -3.29 -3.97
CA THR A 72 1.44 -3.78 -3.32
C THR A 72 1.36 -5.31 -3.34
N ARG A 73 0.72 -5.88 -2.34
CA ARG A 73 0.32 -7.30 -2.31
C ARG A 73 -0.62 -7.71 -3.47
N GLN A 74 -1.33 -6.74 -4.06
CA GLN A 74 -2.30 -7.00 -5.13
C GLN A 74 -1.68 -7.63 -6.39
N ILE A 75 -0.38 -7.46 -6.58
CA ILE A 75 0.35 -8.08 -7.69
C ILE A 75 0.32 -9.61 -7.65
N TYR A 76 0.14 -10.21 -6.48
CA TYR A 76 0.08 -11.67 -6.34
C TYR A 76 -1.24 -12.27 -6.84
N GLY A 77 -2.32 -11.49 -6.83
CA GLY A 77 -3.67 -11.99 -7.07
C GLY A 77 -4.13 -12.94 -5.98
N LYS A 78 -4.88 -13.98 -6.37
CA LYS A 78 -5.33 -15.02 -5.45
C LYS A 78 -4.14 -15.91 -5.05
N PRO A 79 -3.82 -16.02 -3.74
CA PRO A 79 -2.69 -16.82 -3.29
C PRO A 79 -2.82 -18.31 -3.59
N ASP A 80 -1.72 -18.92 -4.06
CA ASP A 80 -1.59 -20.37 -4.19
C ASP A 80 -1.27 -21.02 -2.81
N TYR A 81 -0.63 -20.27 -1.91
CA TYR A 81 -0.29 -20.67 -0.54
C TYR A 81 -0.20 -19.45 0.40
N LEU A 82 -0.29 -19.72 1.69
CA LEU A 82 -0.23 -18.74 2.77
C LEU A 82 0.70 -19.22 3.91
N PRO A 83 1.46 -18.33 4.54
CA PRO A 83 1.64 -16.91 4.20
C PRO A 83 2.34 -16.74 2.86
N VAL A 84 2.05 -15.60 2.16
CA VAL A 84 2.64 -15.29 0.86
C VAL A 84 4.05 -14.73 1.05
N ASP A 85 5.06 -15.38 0.49
CA ASP A 85 6.43 -14.87 0.42
C ASP A 85 6.74 -14.21 -0.94
N GLU A 86 7.95 -13.63 -1.10
CA GLU A 86 8.35 -12.93 -2.32
C GLU A 86 8.63 -13.86 -3.52
N LYS A 87 8.65 -15.18 -3.31
CA LYS A 87 8.78 -16.19 -4.38
C LYS A 87 7.45 -16.58 -4.98
N HIS A 88 6.33 -16.20 -4.35
CA HIS A 88 5.00 -16.47 -4.87
C HIS A 88 4.82 -15.89 -6.27
N PRO A 89 4.21 -16.61 -7.22
CA PRO A 89 3.94 -16.11 -8.55
C PRO A 89 3.17 -14.78 -8.56
N VAL A 90 3.56 -13.88 -9.47
CA VAL A 90 2.87 -12.60 -9.71
C VAL A 90 1.77 -12.86 -10.75
N ARG A 91 0.50 -12.81 -10.31
CA ARG A 91 -0.70 -13.07 -11.13
C ARG A 91 -1.83 -12.11 -10.77
N PRO A 92 -1.65 -10.80 -11.04
CA PRO A 92 -2.64 -9.79 -10.67
C PRO A 92 -4.00 -10.05 -11.33
N VAL A 93 -5.07 -9.67 -10.64
CA VAL A 93 -6.47 -9.92 -11.07
C VAL A 93 -7.19 -8.65 -11.53
N ASP A 94 -6.51 -7.51 -11.50
CA ASP A 94 -7.03 -6.22 -11.96
C ASP A 94 -5.94 -5.38 -12.65
N VAL A 95 -6.36 -4.32 -13.32
CA VAL A 95 -5.45 -3.43 -14.07
C VAL A 95 -4.47 -2.72 -13.13
N ASN A 96 -4.91 -2.33 -11.92
CA ASN A 96 -4.03 -1.72 -10.92
C ASN A 96 -2.88 -2.66 -10.55
N GLY A 97 -3.19 -3.91 -10.24
CA GLY A 97 -2.18 -4.93 -9.92
C GLY A 97 -1.20 -5.18 -11.08
N ILE A 98 -1.67 -5.22 -12.33
CA ILE A 98 -0.83 -5.36 -13.54
C ILE A 98 0.13 -4.18 -13.63
N ASN A 99 -0.37 -2.95 -13.55
CA ASN A 99 0.44 -1.75 -13.73
C ASN A 99 1.41 -1.54 -12.55
N LYS A 100 1.02 -1.89 -11.32
CA LYS A 100 1.92 -1.88 -10.16
C LYS A 100 3.02 -2.93 -10.28
N ALA A 101 2.70 -4.12 -10.81
CA ALA A 101 3.71 -5.15 -11.10
C ALA A 101 4.69 -4.69 -12.19
N ALA A 102 4.20 -4.03 -13.25
CA ALA A 102 5.06 -3.43 -14.26
C ALA A 102 5.96 -2.34 -13.67
N GLY A 103 5.41 -1.44 -12.84
CA GLY A 103 6.18 -0.42 -12.13
C GLY A 103 7.27 -1.01 -11.25
N GLU A 104 6.97 -2.05 -10.48
CA GLU A 104 7.95 -2.79 -9.67
C GLU A 104 9.04 -3.43 -10.56
N ALA A 105 8.64 -4.11 -11.64
CA ALA A 105 9.57 -4.73 -12.56
C ALA A 105 10.53 -3.72 -13.21
N PHE A 106 10.07 -2.51 -13.52
CA PHE A 106 10.94 -1.43 -14.00
C PHE A 106 11.96 -1.01 -12.94
N HIS A 107 11.57 -0.83 -11.69
CA HIS A 107 12.51 -0.47 -10.63
C HIS A 107 13.60 -1.53 -10.45
N LEU A 108 13.24 -2.80 -10.44
CA LEU A 108 14.19 -3.91 -10.30
C LEU A 108 15.09 -4.08 -11.54
N LEU A 109 14.52 -3.88 -12.75
CA LEU A 109 15.30 -3.88 -13.98
C LEU A 109 16.35 -2.77 -13.98
N TYR A 110 15.95 -1.54 -13.61
CA TYR A 110 16.85 -0.39 -13.56
C TYR A 110 17.94 -0.55 -12.49
N ALA A 111 17.63 -1.21 -11.38
CA ALA A 111 18.65 -1.58 -10.40
C ALA A 111 19.68 -2.52 -11.00
N ARG A 112 19.25 -3.58 -11.66
CA ARG A 112 20.13 -4.62 -12.21
C ARG A 112 20.94 -4.16 -13.43
N VAL A 113 20.31 -3.38 -14.34
CA VAL A 113 20.89 -3.06 -15.66
C VAL A 113 21.56 -1.69 -15.67
N HIS A 114 21.00 -0.72 -14.95
CA HIS A 114 21.47 0.67 -14.96
C HIS A 114 22.11 1.13 -13.65
N GLY A 115 22.20 0.25 -12.65
CA GLY A 115 22.81 0.55 -11.37
C GLY A 115 22.03 1.57 -10.51
N ILE A 116 20.77 1.84 -10.84
CA ILE A 116 19.89 2.68 -10.00
C ILE A 116 19.61 1.94 -8.70
N ARG A 117 19.83 2.58 -7.57
CA ARG A 117 19.72 1.95 -6.24
C ARG A 117 18.25 1.85 -5.80
N ALA A 118 17.45 1.03 -6.49
CA ALA A 118 16.02 0.88 -6.27
C ALA A 118 15.69 -0.34 -5.41
N THR A 119 14.68 -0.19 -4.56
CA THR A 119 14.06 -1.23 -3.71
C THR A 119 12.56 -1.14 -3.85
N ALA A 120 11.84 -2.26 -3.81
CA ALA A 120 10.39 -2.28 -3.81
C ALA A 120 9.84 -2.88 -2.50
N LEU A 121 8.82 -2.23 -1.92
CA LEU A 121 8.10 -2.72 -0.74
C LEU A 121 6.66 -3.06 -1.12
N ARG A 122 6.28 -4.34 -1.00
CA ARG A 122 4.91 -4.83 -1.27
C ARG A 122 4.07 -4.66 -0.02
N LEU A 123 3.33 -3.57 0.02
CA LEU A 123 2.50 -3.20 1.17
C LEU A 123 1.25 -4.08 1.24
N THR A 124 0.89 -4.48 2.44
CA THR A 124 -0.45 -4.99 2.77
C THR A 124 -1.42 -3.84 3.08
N ASN A 125 -2.55 -4.10 3.75
CA ASN A 125 -3.46 -3.05 4.16
C ASN A 125 -2.81 -2.18 5.24
N THR A 126 -2.32 -1.01 4.84
CA THR A 126 -1.74 -0.05 5.78
C THR A 126 -2.83 0.84 6.36
N ILE A 127 -2.92 0.88 7.68
CA ILE A 127 -3.89 1.67 8.45
C ILE A 127 -3.18 2.69 9.33
N GLY A 128 -3.84 3.78 9.64
CA GLY A 128 -3.28 4.81 10.52
C GLY A 128 -3.79 6.21 10.21
N PRO A 129 -3.24 7.21 10.91
CA PRO A 129 -3.49 8.62 10.66
C PRO A 129 -3.26 9.02 9.19
N ARG A 130 -4.07 9.98 8.70
CA ARG A 130 -3.99 10.56 7.34
C ARG A 130 -4.33 9.61 6.20
N MET A 131 -4.83 8.41 6.48
CA MET A 131 -5.45 7.54 5.51
C MET A 131 -6.68 8.23 4.90
N ARG A 132 -6.99 7.95 3.63
CA ARG A 132 -8.21 8.47 2.99
C ARG A 132 -9.44 7.76 3.58
N ILE A 133 -10.36 8.53 4.18
CA ILE A 133 -11.61 8.00 4.75
C ILE A 133 -12.86 8.47 4.00
N LYS A 134 -12.72 9.40 3.05
CA LYS A 134 -13.84 9.99 2.30
C LYS A 134 -14.58 8.95 1.45
N ASP A 135 -13.86 8.00 0.89
CA ASP A 135 -14.40 6.93 0.02
C ASP A 135 -13.47 5.71 0.04
N ALA A 136 -13.86 4.63 -0.64
CA ALA A 136 -13.16 3.35 -0.67
C ALA A 136 -11.97 3.30 -1.66
N ARG A 137 -11.50 4.41 -2.20
CA ARG A 137 -10.41 4.43 -3.21
C ARG A 137 -9.08 3.96 -2.69
N GLN A 138 -8.82 4.09 -1.40
CA GLN A 138 -7.58 3.59 -0.80
C GLN A 138 -7.79 2.26 -0.09
N THR A 139 -8.76 2.20 0.83
CA THR A 139 -9.05 0.97 1.60
C THR A 139 -10.46 1.03 2.17
N PHE A 140 -11.08 -0.13 2.31
CA PHE A 140 -12.38 -0.28 2.96
C PHE A 140 -12.33 0.14 4.45
N VAL A 141 -11.20 -0.05 5.12
CA VAL A 141 -11.02 0.35 6.53
C VAL A 141 -11.24 1.87 6.71
N GLY A 142 -10.83 2.68 5.73
CA GLY A 142 -11.10 4.12 5.76
C GLY A 142 -12.60 4.43 5.78
N VAL A 143 -13.39 3.71 4.99
CA VAL A 143 -14.85 3.84 5.01
C VAL A 143 -15.43 3.41 6.34
N TRP A 144 -14.92 2.33 6.95
CA TRP A 144 -15.38 1.86 8.26
C TRP A 144 -15.06 2.87 9.37
N VAL A 145 -13.87 3.48 9.36
CA VAL A 145 -13.52 4.58 10.27
C VAL A 145 -14.52 5.73 10.13
N ARG A 146 -14.81 6.15 8.88
CA ARG A 146 -15.76 7.23 8.62
C ARG A 146 -17.15 6.91 9.16
N ARG A 147 -17.69 5.73 8.88
CA ARG A 147 -19.01 5.30 9.35
C ARG A 147 -19.11 5.32 10.88
N LEU A 148 -18.08 4.84 11.58
CA LEU A 148 -18.04 4.93 13.06
C LEU A 148 -18.04 6.37 13.56
N LEU A 149 -17.37 7.31 12.87
CA LEU A 149 -17.38 8.74 13.22
C LEU A 149 -18.74 9.40 12.94
N GLU A 150 -19.52 8.87 12.01
CA GLU A 150 -20.84 9.34 11.61
C GLU A 150 -21.97 8.58 12.32
N ASP A 151 -21.64 7.71 13.28
CA ASP A 151 -22.57 6.82 13.99
C ASP A 151 -23.39 5.89 13.06
N GLU A 152 -22.79 5.55 11.89
CA GLU A 152 -23.37 4.64 10.92
C GLU A 152 -22.84 3.20 11.10
N PRO A 153 -23.65 2.16 10.78
CA PRO A 153 -23.18 0.79 10.87
C PRO A 153 -22.11 0.46 9.83
N ILE A 154 -21.08 -0.29 10.23
CA ILE A 154 -20.08 -0.86 9.33
C ILE A 154 -20.75 -1.93 8.46
N GLU A 155 -20.57 -1.87 7.13
CA GLU A 155 -20.94 -2.97 6.25
C GLU A 155 -19.76 -3.90 5.99
N VAL A 156 -19.90 -5.14 6.40
CA VAL A 156 -18.92 -6.21 6.21
C VAL A 156 -19.38 -7.13 5.10
N TRP A 157 -18.64 -7.21 4.00
CA TRP A 157 -18.98 -8.08 2.89
C TRP A 157 -18.31 -9.45 3.04
N GLY A 158 -19.12 -10.50 3.16
CA GLY A 158 -18.68 -11.86 3.47
C GLY A 158 -18.27 -12.01 4.93
N GLY A 159 -17.13 -11.46 5.31
CA GLY A 159 -16.63 -11.40 6.69
C GLY A 159 -15.57 -12.43 7.03
N GLU A 160 -15.56 -13.57 6.38
CA GLU A 160 -14.67 -14.70 6.68
C GLU A 160 -13.24 -14.54 6.15
N GLN A 161 -13.05 -13.63 5.17
CA GLN A 161 -11.74 -13.42 4.54
C GLN A 161 -10.73 -12.90 5.56
N ARG A 162 -9.57 -13.56 5.63
CA ARG A 162 -8.47 -13.17 6.51
C ARG A 162 -7.53 -12.19 5.83
N ARG A 163 -7.15 -11.16 6.58
CA ARG A 163 -6.22 -10.11 6.14
C ARG A 163 -5.24 -9.78 7.26
N ASP A 164 -4.05 -9.37 6.86
CA ASP A 164 -3.09 -8.67 7.71
C ASP A 164 -3.18 -7.17 7.50
N PHE A 165 -2.78 -6.42 8.54
CA PHE A 165 -2.84 -4.96 8.57
C PHE A 165 -1.55 -4.42 9.15
N SER A 166 -0.88 -3.53 8.44
CA SER A 166 0.31 -2.83 8.93
C SER A 166 -0.08 -1.47 9.50
N TYR A 167 0.51 -1.07 10.62
CA TYR A 167 0.38 0.30 11.09
C TYR A 167 1.29 1.24 10.28
N VAL A 168 0.84 2.45 10.01
CA VAL A 168 1.53 3.39 9.13
C VAL A 168 2.95 3.72 9.60
N ASP A 169 3.20 3.83 10.91
CA ASP A 169 4.54 4.13 11.42
C ASP A 169 5.49 2.96 11.22
N ASP A 170 5.01 1.71 11.37
CA ASP A 170 5.81 0.51 11.07
C ASP A 170 6.16 0.46 9.57
N ALA A 171 5.21 0.81 8.70
CA ALA A 171 5.48 0.90 7.26
C ALA A 171 6.52 2.02 6.96
N VAL A 172 6.40 3.19 7.57
CA VAL A 172 7.38 4.29 7.43
C VAL A 172 8.78 3.83 7.88
N GLU A 173 8.90 3.12 9.00
CA GLU A 173 10.18 2.55 9.45
C GLU A 173 10.78 1.62 8.39
N ALA A 174 9.96 0.75 7.76
CA ALA A 174 10.42 -0.12 6.68
C ALA A 174 10.96 0.66 5.47
N PHE A 175 10.28 1.74 5.06
CA PHE A 175 10.76 2.63 4.00
C PHE A 175 12.11 3.27 4.34
N LEU A 176 12.27 3.76 5.56
CA LEU A 176 13.51 4.38 6.01
C LEU A 176 14.65 3.37 6.10
N LEU A 177 14.41 2.17 6.62
CA LEU A 177 15.41 1.10 6.68
C LEU A 177 15.80 0.64 5.27
N ALA A 178 14.86 0.48 4.35
CA ALA A 178 15.14 0.13 2.96
C ALA A 178 15.98 1.22 2.26
N ALA A 179 15.69 2.50 2.54
CA ALA A 179 16.47 3.60 2.01
C ALA A 179 17.90 3.66 2.59
N ALA A 180 18.09 3.31 3.86
CA ALA A 180 19.37 3.43 4.55
C ALA A 180 20.31 2.22 4.32
N ASN A 181 19.78 1.05 3.92
CA ASN A 181 20.55 -0.19 3.89
C ASN A 181 20.96 -0.62 2.47
N GLU A 182 22.24 -0.90 2.27
CA GLU A 182 22.75 -1.41 0.98
C GLU A 182 22.18 -2.79 0.62
N ALA A 183 21.91 -3.64 1.60
CA ALA A 183 21.32 -4.96 1.37
C ALA A 183 19.88 -4.91 0.79
N ALA A 184 19.27 -3.72 0.76
CA ALA A 184 17.95 -3.52 0.16
C ALA A 184 18.01 -3.25 -1.35
N VAL A 185 19.16 -2.85 -1.89
CA VAL A 185 19.28 -2.45 -3.30
C VAL A 185 19.03 -3.63 -4.23
N GLY A 186 18.13 -3.47 -5.17
CA GLY A 186 17.72 -4.51 -6.12
C GLY A 186 16.76 -5.55 -5.53
N GLU A 187 16.35 -5.39 -4.29
CA GLU A 187 15.49 -6.33 -3.58
C GLU A 187 14.02 -5.90 -3.57
N VAL A 188 13.16 -6.90 -3.39
CA VAL A 188 11.74 -6.72 -3.10
C VAL A 188 11.43 -7.34 -1.75
N PHE A 189 10.58 -6.67 -0.96
CA PHE A 189 10.18 -7.14 0.37
C PHE A 189 8.67 -7.05 0.54
N ASN A 190 8.10 -8.10 1.13
CA ASN A 190 6.77 -8.04 1.68
C ASN A 190 6.78 -7.27 3.01
N LEU A 191 5.78 -6.41 3.20
CA LEU A 191 5.49 -5.82 4.50
C LEU A 191 4.24 -6.49 5.07
N GLY A 192 4.44 -7.37 6.04
CA GLY A 192 3.36 -7.99 6.80
C GLY A 192 2.85 -7.11 7.93
N GLY A 193 1.98 -7.66 8.73
CA GLY A 193 1.41 -7.06 9.94
C GLY A 193 1.35 -8.05 11.08
N PRO A 194 0.66 -7.71 12.18
CA PRO A 194 0.27 -8.65 13.21
C PRO A 194 -0.48 -9.86 12.63
N PRO A 195 -0.71 -10.93 13.42
CA PRO A 195 -1.45 -12.09 12.95
C PRO A 195 -2.73 -11.72 12.20
N PRO A 196 -3.05 -12.40 11.08
CA PRO A 196 -4.20 -12.07 10.27
C PRO A 196 -5.50 -12.29 11.03
N VAL A 197 -6.48 -11.42 10.77
CA VAL A 197 -7.84 -11.51 11.34
C VAL A 197 -8.87 -11.62 10.23
N THR A 198 -10.04 -12.16 10.53
CA THR A 198 -11.19 -12.09 9.62
C THR A 198 -11.71 -10.66 9.53
N LEU A 199 -12.37 -10.30 8.42
CA LEU A 199 -12.96 -8.96 8.30
C LEU A 199 -14.05 -8.74 9.34
N GLN A 200 -14.78 -9.77 9.75
CA GLN A 200 -15.76 -9.69 10.83
C GLN A 200 -15.05 -9.36 12.16
N ALA A 201 -14.01 -10.10 12.53
CA ALA A 201 -13.27 -9.85 13.77
C ALA A 201 -12.62 -8.46 13.77
N LEU A 202 -12.15 -7.97 12.61
CA LEU A 202 -11.66 -6.59 12.47
C LEU A 202 -12.76 -5.57 12.78
N ALA A 203 -13.97 -5.77 12.23
CA ALA A 203 -15.09 -4.86 12.47
C ALA A 203 -15.51 -4.85 13.95
N GLU A 204 -15.59 -6.03 14.58
CA GLU A 204 -15.88 -6.17 16.00
C GLU A 204 -14.85 -5.42 16.86
N LEU A 205 -13.56 -5.60 16.56
CA LEU A 205 -12.47 -4.90 17.24
C LEU A 205 -12.54 -3.38 17.03
N MET A 206 -12.87 -2.92 15.83
CA MET A 206 -13.04 -1.48 15.56
C MET A 206 -14.21 -0.88 16.35
N ILE A 207 -15.33 -1.59 16.47
CA ILE A 207 -16.49 -1.15 17.26
C ILE A 207 -16.11 -1.09 18.74
N GLU A 208 -15.39 -2.08 19.26
CA GLU A 208 -14.90 -2.10 20.64
C GLU A 208 -13.99 -0.88 20.91
N GLU A 209 -12.97 -0.65 20.07
CA GLU A 209 -12.03 0.47 20.20
C GLU A 209 -12.69 1.83 19.95
N ASN A 210 -13.79 1.85 19.21
CA ASN A 210 -14.61 3.07 19.05
C ASN A 210 -15.44 3.40 20.31
N GLY A 211 -15.61 2.44 21.22
CA GLY A 211 -16.49 2.58 22.38
C GLY A 211 -17.98 2.40 22.06
N GLY A 212 -18.29 1.85 20.90
CA GLY A 212 -19.65 1.58 20.41
C GLY A 212 -19.74 1.65 18.89
N GLY A 213 -20.90 1.29 18.38
CA GLY A 213 -21.21 1.22 16.95
C GLY A 213 -21.96 -0.08 16.61
N ALA A 214 -22.25 -0.28 15.35
CA ALA A 214 -22.91 -1.48 14.84
C ALA A 214 -22.24 -1.95 13.56
N MET A 215 -22.41 -3.25 13.24
CA MET A 215 -22.07 -3.77 11.91
C MET A 215 -23.22 -4.56 11.32
N VAL A 216 -23.23 -4.63 9.99
CA VAL A 216 -24.15 -5.47 9.22
C VAL A 216 -23.32 -6.32 8.26
N VAL A 217 -23.43 -7.63 8.39
CA VAL A 217 -22.83 -8.55 7.40
C VAL A 217 -23.70 -8.58 6.16
N ARG A 218 -23.08 -8.37 5.00
CA ARG A 218 -23.72 -8.38 3.68
C ARG A 218 -23.13 -9.50 2.82
N GLU A 219 -23.90 -9.97 1.88
CA GLU A 219 -23.38 -10.83 0.83
C GLU A 219 -22.35 -10.08 -0.01
N PHE A 220 -21.27 -10.77 -0.40
CA PHE A 220 -20.20 -10.14 -1.16
C PHE A 220 -20.72 -9.79 -2.58
N PRO A 221 -20.64 -8.51 -3.01
CA PRO A 221 -21.13 -8.10 -4.32
C PRO A 221 -20.46 -8.87 -5.46
N ALA A 222 -21.26 -9.43 -6.39
CA ALA A 222 -20.78 -10.29 -7.46
C ALA A 222 -19.69 -9.65 -8.33
N ASP A 223 -19.82 -8.36 -8.64
CA ASP A 223 -18.83 -7.63 -9.45
C ASP A 223 -17.48 -7.49 -8.76
N ARG A 224 -17.48 -7.25 -7.45
CA ARG A 224 -16.25 -7.14 -6.65
C ARG A 224 -15.63 -8.50 -6.36
N LYS A 225 -16.45 -9.56 -6.30
CA LYS A 225 -15.98 -10.93 -6.09
C LYS A 225 -15.09 -11.42 -7.23
N LYS A 226 -15.26 -10.89 -8.45
CA LYS A 226 -14.44 -11.24 -9.62
C LYS A 226 -12.96 -10.84 -9.47
N ILE A 227 -12.68 -9.78 -8.73
CA ILE A 227 -11.33 -9.25 -8.47
C ILE A 227 -10.91 -9.43 -7.00
N ASP A 228 -11.69 -10.14 -6.19
CA ASP A 228 -11.32 -10.46 -4.83
C ASP A 228 -10.24 -11.57 -4.80
N ILE A 229 -9.22 -11.35 -3.99
CA ILE A 229 -8.08 -12.26 -3.86
C ILE A 229 -8.25 -13.34 -2.79
N GLY A 230 -9.42 -13.40 -2.12
CA GLY A 230 -9.65 -14.32 -1.01
C GLY A 230 -8.79 -14.00 0.23
N ASP A 231 -8.36 -15.00 0.99
CA ASP A 231 -7.42 -14.82 2.11
C ASP A 231 -6.08 -14.30 1.62
N TYR A 232 -5.50 -13.36 2.39
CA TYR A 232 -4.13 -12.89 2.16
C TYR A 232 -3.48 -12.45 3.47
N PHE A 233 -2.27 -12.93 3.71
CA PHE A 233 -1.34 -12.39 4.69
C PHE A 233 0.09 -12.68 4.25
N ALA A 234 0.98 -11.74 4.53
CA ALA A 234 2.34 -11.75 4.04
C ALA A 234 3.29 -12.54 4.95
N ASP A 235 4.33 -13.10 4.34
CA ASP A 235 5.53 -13.54 5.03
C ASP A 235 6.57 -12.41 5.00
N ASP A 236 6.91 -11.87 6.16
CA ASP A 236 7.87 -10.77 6.33
C ASP A 236 9.26 -11.23 6.77
N ARG A 237 9.53 -12.55 6.78
CA ARG A 237 10.83 -13.10 7.23
C ARG A 237 12.01 -12.59 6.42
N LYS A 238 11.83 -12.27 5.14
CA LYS A 238 12.91 -11.75 4.29
C LYS A 238 13.35 -10.36 4.75
N ILE A 239 12.42 -9.42 4.94
CA ILE A 239 12.75 -8.08 5.41
C ILE A 239 13.32 -8.10 6.84
N ALA A 240 12.77 -8.95 7.71
CA ALA A 240 13.26 -9.14 9.06
C ALA A 240 14.73 -9.62 9.07
N ARG A 241 15.08 -10.58 8.22
CA ARG A 241 16.44 -11.13 8.12
C ARG A 241 17.42 -10.13 7.53
N LEU A 242 17.07 -9.40 6.48
CA LEU A 242 18.00 -8.55 5.74
C LEU A 242 18.08 -7.13 6.31
N LEU A 243 17.00 -6.59 6.82
CA LEU A 243 16.92 -5.20 7.29
C LEU A 243 16.64 -5.08 8.79
N GLY A 244 16.38 -6.18 9.49
CA GLY A 244 16.05 -6.17 10.92
C GLY A 244 14.65 -5.61 11.21
N TRP A 245 13.83 -5.36 10.19
CA TRP A 245 12.48 -4.82 10.38
C TRP A 245 11.50 -5.88 10.88
N LYS A 246 10.62 -5.46 11.79
CA LYS A 246 9.45 -6.24 12.23
C LYS A 246 8.31 -5.27 12.57
N PRO A 247 7.05 -5.63 12.32
CA PRO A 247 5.92 -4.83 12.82
C PRO A 247 5.98 -4.79 14.35
N ARG A 248 5.83 -3.60 14.93
CA ARG A 248 5.91 -3.37 16.40
C ARG A 248 4.57 -3.01 17.00
N THR A 249 3.65 -2.57 16.16
CA THR A 249 2.33 -2.10 16.60
C THR A 249 1.31 -3.22 16.42
N ASP A 250 0.73 -3.71 17.50
CA ASP A 250 -0.37 -4.66 17.43
C ASP A 250 -1.62 -4.01 16.83
N LEU A 251 -2.55 -4.87 16.34
CA LEU A 251 -3.72 -4.40 15.61
C LEU A 251 -4.65 -3.51 16.46
N ARG A 252 -4.86 -3.86 17.74
CA ARG A 252 -5.69 -3.09 18.66
C ARG A 252 -5.14 -1.68 18.85
N THR A 253 -3.86 -1.58 19.17
CA THR A 253 -3.16 -0.29 19.29
C THR A 253 -3.21 0.53 17.99
N ALA A 254 -3.03 -0.11 16.84
CA ALA A 254 -3.12 0.54 15.53
C ALA A 254 -4.51 1.14 15.28
N LEU A 255 -5.56 0.38 15.57
CA LEU A 255 -6.95 0.83 15.43
C LEU A 255 -7.29 1.95 16.41
N ALA A 256 -6.94 1.80 17.69
CA ALA A 256 -7.16 2.83 18.71
C ALA A 256 -6.53 4.17 18.31
N ARG A 257 -5.25 4.16 17.93
CA ARG A 257 -4.54 5.37 17.45
C ARG A 257 -5.16 5.96 16.18
N THR A 258 -5.63 5.11 15.28
CA THR A 258 -6.29 5.55 14.05
C THR A 258 -7.61 6.26 14.35
N LEU A 259 -8.49 5.63 15.13
CA LEU A 259 -9.79 6.20 15.52
C LEU A 259 -9.63 7.50 16.31
N ASP A 260 -8.69 7.52 17.26
CA ASP A 260 -8.37 8.69 18.06
C ASP A 260 -7.92 9.88 17.21
N TYR A 261 -7.07 9.64 16.20
CA TYR A 261 -6.65 10.68 15.27
C TYR A 261 -7.84 11.27 14.54
N TYR A 262 -8.72 10.45 13.96
CA TYR A 262 -9.85 10.96 13.20
C TYR A 262 -10.94 11.59 14.04
N ARG A 263 -11.11 11.21 15.30
CA ARG A 263 -11.98 11.93 16.25
C ARG A 263 -11.48 13.36 16.49
N ARG A 264 -10.18 13.53 16.73
CA ARG A 264 -9.56 14.85 16.96
C ARG A 264 -9.56 15.72 15.71
N GLU A 265 -9.34 15.13 14.55
CA GLU A 265 -9.18 15.83 13.27
C GLU A 265 -10.45 15.80 12.41
N ARG A 266 -11.60 15.42 12.98
CA ARG A 266 -12.88 15.18 12.28
C ARG A 266 -13.23 16.29 11.29
N ARG A 267 -13.07 17.56 11.66
CA ARG A 267 -13.38 18.75 10.85
C ARG A 267 -12.66 18.82 9.50
N TYR A 268 -11.57 18.06 9.31
CA TYR A 268 -10.82 18.06 8.06
C TYR A 268 -11.17 16.88 7.15
N TYR A 269 -11.93 15.91 7.65
CA TYR A 269 -12.15 14.64 6.96
C TYR A 269 -13.63 14.31 6.73
N VAL A 270 -14.50 14.84 7.58
CA VAL A 270 -15.97 14.60 7.57
C VAL A 270 -16.73 15.93 7.56
#